data_82a05c606db4e56a2a7827f46f06c90f
#
_entry.id   82a05c606db4e56a2a7827f46f06c90f
#
_cell.length_a   1.000
_cell.length_b   1.000
_cell.length_c   1.000
_cell.angle_alpha   90.00
_cell.angle_beta   90.00
_cell.angle_gamma   90.00
#
_symmetry.space_group_name_H-M   'P 1'
#
loop_
_entity.id
_entity.type
_entity.pdbx_description
1 polymer ?
#
loop_
_entity_poly.entity_id
_entity_poly.type
_entity_poly.pdbx_seq_one_letter_code
_entity_poly.pdbx_strand_id
1 'polypeptide(L)'
;MKKRMISIIMVFILAAAVAVPALAAGYTDLNGHWAKEYMLDLAEKGYMTGYDNAMRPDAKITAAETLVLLSRFYKPSEAENTLIQSDYQTIVSGNVSPTYTWAYKELAICLAAGIVTESELVSMNLGTEMKKEQLSFYLIRTLQLTSEADALSNAALTFTDAAQISSSCRGSVAKLVALKIVGGNDTGQFLPQSPVTRATAATMVSRALDYLEENNKTLVVEAYSGLSRLEGIIEAVGAARLDIRTFDGLVREYAVPASAQVTVNGTAKALNTVYVGCSAVVSVQNGAVSKIAVNQDADTVWVQGAVNAVSFTTASNNLYVKNLSTGTVTPYNIPSSATCAREGTSIAPTGIKNTDFITLKIVKGVVTRADVTTGSRELTGVISEITYGSTVTFKMTDATGVKYKFLLNIAHLPQILRGSTAISIDRLKTGGSVTVIIERCEIATIVSTGTETTLTGELTSISTTKSGTVWVVTPDGGAAVTLTLDENASVYSGAKAILLSDIKVGDKVTVVVYNNTITEINLNSAVSSSDKVSGGVLAVDVTSKIITILTPNGKLVYINISAVLSIISSATGRSVTLSAITTDSQIVAYGAYSDSTHFSANSIIIE
;
A
#
# COMPACT_ATOMS: atom_id res chain seq x y z
N MET A 1 -43.29 -7.63 24.88
CA MET A 1 -41.97 -8.22 25.14
C MET A 1 -41.42 -8.75 23.82
N LYS A 2 -40.59 -7.98 23.14
CA LYS A 2 -39.87 -8.40 21.91
C LYS A 2 -38.39 -8.32 22.22
N LYS A 3 -37.73 -9.48 22.33
CA LYS A 3 -36.28 -9.64 22.50
C LYS A 3 -35.60 -9.32 21.16
N ARG A 4 -34.76 -8.30 21.14
CA ARG A 4 -33.84 -8.04 20.05
C ARG A 4 -32.66 -9.03 20.19
N MET A 5 -32.49 -9.91 19.22
CA MET A 5 -31.26 -10.70 19.05
C MET A 5 -30.22 -9.82 18.35
N ILE A 6 -29.14 -9.53 19.06
CA ILE A 6 -27.95 -8.91 18.51
C ILE A 6 -27.05 -10.07 18.11
N SER A 7 -26.82 -10.26 16.80
CA SER A 7 -25.80 -11.17 16.28
C SER A 7 -24.43 -10.55 16.48
N ILE A 8 -23.67 -11.09 17.39
CA ILE A 8 -22.26 -10.80 17.57
C ILE A 8 -21.49 -11.68 16.58
N ILE A 9 -20.92 -11.05 15.55
CA ILE A 9 -19.92 -11.68 14.67
C ILE A 9 -18.63 -11.78 15.48
N MET A 10 -18.33 -12.98 15.94
CA MET A 10 -17.09 -13.29 16.64
C MET A 10 -15.98 -13.50 15.58
N VAL A 11 -15.18 -12.47 15.34
CA VAL A 11 -13.95 -12.59 14.56
C VAL A 11 -12.96 -13.38 15.42
N PHE A 12 -12.68 -14.62 15.03
CA PHE A 12 -11.59 -15.41 15.60
C PHE A 12 -10.25 -14.81 15.11
N ILE A 13 -9.70 -13.90 15.89
CA ILE A 13 -8.27 -13.60 15.81
C ILE A 13 -7.58 -14.79 16.48
N LEU A 14 -6.93 -15.61 15.66
CA LEU A 14 -6.01 -16.64 16.15
C LEU A 14 -4.76 -15.91 16.66
N ALA A 15 -4.83 -15.39 17.86
CA ALA A 15 -3.65 -14.98 18.60
C ALA A 15 -2.85 -16.26 18.85
N ALA A 16 -1.73 -16.44 18.15
CA ALA A 16 -0.70 -17.35 18.61
C ALA A 16 -0.33 -16.89 20.03
N ALA A 17 -0.89 -17.53 21.00
CA ALA A 17 -0.49 -17.38 22.39
C ALA A 17 0.96 -17.85 22.46
N VAL A 18 1.91 -16.94 22.32
CA VAL A 18 3.23 -17.13 22.91
C VAL A 18 2.91 -17.34 24.39
N ALA A 19 3.04 -18.57 24.85
CA ALA A 19 2.92 -18.89 26.26
C ALA A 19 3.97 -18.05 26.98
N VAL A 20 3.56 -16.91 27.50
CA VAL A 20 4.34 -16.18 28.50
C VAL A 20 4.36 -17.13 29.67
N PRO A 21 5.53 -17.70 30.05
CA PRO A 21 5.59 -18.53 31.25
C PRO A 21 5.04 -17.67 32.38
N ALA A 22 4.11 -18.22 33.13
CA ALA A 22 3.54 -17.56 34.30
C ALA A 22 4.68 -17.13 35.24
N LEU A 23 5.04 -15.86 35.18
CA LEU A 23 6.04 -15.19 36.05
C LEU A 23 5.47 -15.01 37.49
N ALA A 24 4.65 -15.95 37.95
CA ALA A 24 4.08 -15.97 39.29
C ALA A 24 5.01 -16.59 40.36
N ALA A 25 6.17 -17.13 39.97
CA ALA A 25 7.20 -17.51 40.92
C ALA A 25 8.12 -16.30 41.12
N GLY A 26 7.79 -15.47 42.10
CA GLY A 26 8.45 -14.19 42.32
C GLY A 26 9.96 -14.30 42.45
N TYR A 27 10.67 -13.39 41.79
CA TYR A 27 12.10 -13.19 41.96
C TYR A 27 12.37 -12.88 43.46
N THR A 28 12.98 -13.81 44.17
CA THR A 28 13.13 -13.73 45.63
C THR A 28 14.10 -12.66 46.06
N ASP A 29 15.05 -12.29 45.20
CA ASP A 29 16.05 -11.25 45.43
C ASP A 29 15.50 -9.81 45.32
N LEU A 30 14.24 -9.66 44.88
CA LEU A 30 13.54 -8.38 44.90
C LEU A 30 12.75 -8.14 46.19
N ASN A 31 12.69 -9.11 47.11
CA ASN A 31 11.93 -8.93 48.34
C ASN A 31 12.57 -7.85 49.25
N GLY A 32 11.81 -6.76 49.49
CA GLY A 32 12.29 -5.60 50.22
C GLY A 32 13.23 -4.67 49.47
N HIS A 33 13.53 -4.97 48.19
CA HIS A 33 14.38 -4.10 47.39
C HIS A 33 13.60 -2.91 46.83
N TRP A 34 14.14 -1.70 46.91
CA TRP A 34 13.51 -0.45 46.53
C TRP A 34 13.06 -0.41 45.05
N ALA A 35 13.77 -1.11 44.13
CA ALA A 35 13.47 -1.13 42.71
C ALA A 35 12.53 -2.27 42.30
N LYS A 36 11.94 -3.02 43.25
CA LYS A 36 11.11 -4.19 43.00
C LYS A 36 10.02 -3.93 41.93
N GLU A 37 9.24 -2.88 42.14
CA GLU A 37 8.11 -2.55 41.27
C GLU A 37 8.58 -2.20 39.85
N TYR A 38 9.62 -1.39 39.71
CA TYR A 38 10.20 -1.05 38.41
C TYR A 38 10.71 -2.29 37.64
N MET A 39 11.40 -3.19 38.34
CA MET A 39 11.98 -4.37 37.72
C MET A 39 10.91 -5.40 37.33
N LEU A 40 9.85 -5.56 38.13
CA LEU A 40 8.74 -6.42 37.82
C LEU A 40 7.92 -5.88 36.63
N ASP A 41 7.63 -4.59 36.61
CA ASP A 41 6.94 -3.94 35.48
C ASP A 41 7.71 -4.12 34.16
N LEU A 42 9.03 -3.89 34.18
CA LEU A 42 9.86 -4.14 32.99
C LEU A 42 9.97 -5.60 32.59
N ALA A 43 9.88 -6.52 33.55
CA ALA A 43 9.86 -7.95 33.25
C ALA A 43 8.53 -8.36 32.59
N GLU A 44 7.40 -7.86 33.10
CA GLU A 44 6.08 -8.08 32.54
C GLU A 44 5.97 -7.50 31.12
N LYS A 45 6.48 -6.30 30.90
CA LYS A 45 6.52 -5.63 29.59
C LYS A 45 7.58 -6.19 28.63
N GLY A 46 8.41 -7.15 29.07
CA GLY A 46 9.44 -7.80 28.24
C GLY A 46 10.70 -6.98 28.02
N TYR A 47 10.92 -5.89 28.77
CA TYR A 47 12.12 -5.07 28.66
C TYR A 47 13.33 -5.64 29.41
N MET A 48 13.11 -6.37 30.49
CA MET A 48 14.17 -6.95 31.30
C MET A 48 13.80 -8.37 31.73
N THR A 49 14.76 -9.27 31.80
CA THR A 49 14.54 -10.63 32.28
C THR A 49 15.53 -10.96 33.38
N GLY A 50 15.11 -11.81 34.32
CA GLY A 50 15.99 -12.43 35.28
C GLY A 50 16.62 -13.72 34.73
N TYR A 51 17.56 -14.25 35.49
CA TYR A 51 18.21 -15.54 35.25
C TYR A 51 18.19 -16.37 36.53
N ASP A 52 17.89 -17.66 36.47
CA ASP A 52 17.76 -18.55 37.63
C ASP A 52 16.86 -17.96 38.74
N ASN A 53 15.68 -17.47 38.38
CA ASN A 53 14.71 -16.85 39.29
C ASN A 53 15.27 -15.66 40.10
N ALA A 54 16.31 -14.99 39.62
CA ALA A 54 16.90 -13.80 40.23
C ALA A 54 16.98 -12.65 39.21
N MET A 55 16.59 -11.45 39.62
CA MET A 55 16.72 -10.23 38.83
C MET A 55 18.06 -9.53 39.00
N ARG A 56 18.78 -9.89 40.08
CA ARG A 56 20.11 -9.36 40.42
C ARG A 56 20.16 -7.83 40.45
N PRO A 57 19.32 -7.17 41.29
CA PRO A 57 19.13 -5.72 41.26
C PRO A 57 20.42 -4.94 41.44
N ASP A 58 21.33 -5.40 42.33
CA ASP A 58 22.59 -4.72 42.66
C ASP A 58 23.74 -5.04 41.69
N ALA A 59 23.56 -6.02 40.78
CA ALA A 59 24.57 -6.32 39.80
C ALA A 59 24.73 -5.16 38.81
N LYS A 60 25.98 -4.89 38.40
CA LYS A 60 26.28 -3.87 37.41
C LYS A 60 25.84 -4.33 36.03
N ILE A 61 25.32 -3.38 35.24
CA ILE A 61 24.91 -3.65 33.87
C ILE A 61 26.06 -3.31 32.90
N THR A 62 26.33 -4.19 31.96
CA THR A 62 27.36 -3.99 30.93
C THR A 62 26.86 -3.10 29.78
N ALA A 63 27.78 -2.62 28.93
CA ALA A 63 27.43 -1.87 27.73
C ALA A 63 26.55 -2.70 26.79
N ALA A 64 26.85 -3.99 26.56
CA ALA A 64 26.02 -4.89 25.76
C ALA A 64 24.59 -4.99 26.31
N GLU A 65 24.44 -5.31 27.61
CA GLU A 65 23.14 -5.44 28.26
C GLU A 65 22.35 -4.12 28.24
N THR A 66 23.06 -2.97 28.36
CA THR A 66 22.43 -1.64 28.27
C THR A 66 21.88 -1.39 26.87
N LEU A 67 22.66 -1.62 25.81
CA LEU A 67 22.20 -1.42 24.44
C LEU A 67 21.02 -2.35 24.10
N VAL A 68 21.06 -3.61 24.54
CA VAL A 68 19.93 -4.55 24.39
C VAL A 68 18.69 -4.05 25.14
N LEU A 69 18.83 -3.50 26.34
CA LEU A 69 17.72 -2.93 27.07
C LEU A 69 17.11 -1.71 26.34
N LEU A 70 17.96 -0.83 25.79
CA LEU A 70 17.52 0.37 25.07
C LEU A 70 16.93 0.04 23.68
N SER A 71 17.42 -0.99 22.98
CA SER A 71 16.83 -1.39 21.69
C SER A 71 15.36 -1.78 21.79
N ARG A 72 14.93 -2.27 22.96
CA ARG A 72 13.56 -2.75 23.22
C ARG A 72 12.51 -1.65 23.29
N PHE A 73 12.93 -0.38 23.30
CA PHE A 73 12.03 0.75 23.10
C PHE A 73 11.44 0.78 21.69
N TYR A 74 12.18 0.22 20.73
CA TYR A 74 11.75 0.07 19.35
C TYR A 74 11.18 -1.33 19.17
N LYS A 75 10.03 -1.42 18.54
CA LYS A 75 9.35 -2.70 18.27
C LYS A 75 9.12 -2.85 16.77
N PRO A 76 10.20 -2.97 15.96
CA PRO A 76 10.04 -3.16 14.52
C PRO A 76 9.23 -4.44 14.27
N SER A 77 8.40 -4.43 13.24
CA SER A 77 7.73 -5.64 12.73
C SER A 77 8.78 -6.68 12.34
N GLU A 78 8.38 -7.93 12.18
CA GLU A 78 9.29 -8.99 11.78
C GLU A 78 9.95 -8.71 10.41
N ALA A 79 9.18 -8.13 9.48
CA ALA A 79 9.69 -7.72 8.17
C ALA A 79 10.74 -6.60 8.27
N GLU A 80 10.46 -5.54 9.02
CA GLU A 80 11.40 -4.44 9.27
C GLU A 80 12.65 -4.94 9.96
N ASN A 81 12.50 -5.82 10.94
CA ASN A 81 13.60 -6.42 11.68
C ASN A 81 14.51 -7.27 10.76
N THR A 82 13.92 -8.05 9.85
CA THR A 82 14.67 -8.80 8.84
C THR A 82 15.53 -7.88 7.96
N LEU A 83 14.99 -6.73 7.55
CA LEU A 83 15.72 -5.74 6.76
C LEU A 83 16.84 -5.10 7.58
N ILE A 84 16.57 -4.71 8.83
CA ILE A 84 17.58 -4.18 9.76
C ILE A 84 18.73 -5.17 9.93
N GLN A 85 18.41 -6.45 10.20
CA GLN A 85 19.41 -7.50 10.34
C GLN A 85 20.26 -7.62 9.05
N SER A 86 19.62 -7.66 7.90
CA SER A 86 20.30 -7.78 6.60
C SER A 86 21.28 -6.61 6.36
N ASP A 87 20.88 -5.39 6.68
CA ASP A 87 21.68 -4.19 6.42
C ASP A 87 22.89 -4.06 7.37
N TYR A 88 22.72 -4.46 8.62
CA TYR A 88 23.75 -4.30 9.66
C TYR A 88 24.52 -5.58 9.98
N GLN A 89 24.17 -6.74 9.38
CA GLN A 89 24.81 -8.02 9.66
C GLN A 89 26.33 -7.97 9.51
N THR A 90 26.82 -7.42 8.42
CA THR A 90 28.28 -7.34 8.15
C THR A 90 28.99 -6.44 9.17
N ILE A 91 28.36 -5.32 9.54
CA ILE A 91 28.91 -4.38 10.53
C ILE A 91 28.97 -5.03 11.90
N VAL A 92 27.85 -5.63 12.34
CA VAL A 92 27.78 -6.25 13.66
C VAL A 92 28.68 -7.48 13.75
N SER A 93 28.56 -8.43 12.80
CA SER A 93 29.35 -9.68 12.87
C SER A 93 30.85 -9.47 12.60
N GLY A 94 31.20 -8.43 11.86
CA GLY A 94 32.61 -8.10 11.56
C GLY A 94 33.33 -7.36 12.69
N ASN A 95 32.60 -6.68 13.57
CA ASN A 95 33.19 -5.81 14.60
C ASN A 95 32.86 -6.22 16.04
N VAL A 96 31.85 -7.07 16.25
CA VAL A 96 31.42 -7.52 17.57
C VAL A 96 31.90 -8.95 17.80
N SER A 97 32.56 -9.18 18.95
CA SER A 97 33.04 -10.52 19.33
C SER A 97 31.90 -11.55 19.31
N PRO A 98 32.18 -12.79 18.84
CA PRO A 98 31.20 -13.89 18.86
C PRO A 98 30.65 -14.22 20.27
N THR A 99 31.29 -13.77 21.33
CA THR A 99 30.78 -13.89 22.70
C THR A 99 29.45 -13.15 22.88
N TYR A 100 29.16 -12.14 22.03
CA TYR A 100 27.95 -11.31 22.07
C TYR A 100 26.95 -11.63 20.96
N THR A 101 26.99 -12.82 20.33
CA THR A 101 26.02 -13.24 19.28
C THR A 101 24.58 -13.12 19.75
N TRP A 102 24.34 -13.31 21.05
CA TRP A 102 23.05 -13.13 21.69
C TRP A 102 22.48 -11.71 21.61
N ALA A 103 23.33 -10.69 21.37
CA ALA A 103 22.96 -9.28 21.27
C ALA A 103 22.96 -8.75 19.83
N TYR A 104 23.36 -9.55 18.83
CA TYR A 104 23.55 -9.07 17.46
C TYR A 104 22.29 -8.43 16.86
N LYS A 105 21.14 -9.03 17.12
CA LYS A 105 19.85 -8.51 16.67
C LYS A 105 19.56 -7.13 17.23
N GLU A 106 19.73 -6.98 18.52
CA GLU A 106 19.45 -5.75 19.25
C GLU A 106 20.48 -4.66 18.95
N LEU A 107 21.73 -5.01 18.76
CA LEU A 107 22.78 -4.07 18.32
C LEU A 107 22.50 -3.54 16.91
N ALA A 108 21.97 -4.37 16.00
CA ALA A 108 21.53 -3.90 14.69
C ALA A 108 20.39 -2.89 14.80
N ILE A 109 19.42 -3.13 15.72
CA ILE A 109 18.35 -2.16 16.00
C ILE A 109 18.92 -0.87 16.58
N CYS A 110 19.90 -0.94 17.47
CA CYS A 110 20.58 0.25 18.05
C CYS A 110 21.26 1.10 16.97
N LEU A 111 21.91 0.46 15.99
CA LEU A 111 22.52 1.15 14.85
C LEU A 111 21.45 1.79 13.96
N ALA A 112 20.43 1.04 13.60
CA ALA A 112 19.34 1.50 12.74
C ALA A 112 18.54 2.66 13.36
N ALA A 113 18.34 2.63 14.68
CA ALA A 113 17.66 3.67 15.45
C ALA A 113 18.55 4.87 15.83
N GLY A 114 19.86 4.82 15.53
CA GLY A 114 20.79 5.87 15.87
C GLY A 114 21.11 5.98 17.37
N ILE A 115 20.83 4.92 18.16
CA ILE A 115 21.19 4.87 19.58
C ILE A 115 22.72 4.86 19.70
N VAL A 116 23.39 4.06 18.88
CA VAL A 116 24.83 3.98 18.77
C VAL A 116 25.24 4.14 17.31
N THR A 117 26.34 4.83 17.07
CA THR A 117 26.94 4.91 15.72
C THR A 117 27.83 3.70 15.46
N GLU A 118 28.12 3.42 14.17
CA GLU A 118 29.04 2.35 13.79
C GLU A 118 30.41 2.54 14.45
N SER A 119 30.98 3.75 14.40
CA SER A 119 32.27 4.07 15.00
C SER A 119 32.30 3.88 16.53
N GLU A 120 31.19 4.21 17.20
CA GLU A 120 31.05 3.96 18.65
C GLU A 120 30.99 2.46 18.94
N LEU A 121 30.19 1.70 18.18
CA LEU A 121 30.09 0.24 18.38
C LEU A 121 31.42 -0.47 18.17
N VAL A 122 32.18 -0.08 17.13
CA VAL A 122 33.51 -0.63 16.83
C VAL A 122 34.52 -0.35 17.94
N SER A 123 34.47 0.85 18.56
CA SER A 123 35.39 1.27 19.61
C SER A 123 34.96 0.85 21.01
N MET A 124 33.69 0.43 21.18
CA MET A 124 33.11 0.12 22.49
C MET A 124 33.55 -1.26 22.99
N ASN A 125 34.05 -1.30 24.23
CA ASN A 125 34.15 -2.58 24.93
C ASN A 125 32.79 -2.96 25.54
N LEU A 126 32.10 -3.87 24.88
CA LEU A 126 30.73 -4.31 25.25
C LEU A 126 30.66 -4.99 26.63
N GLY A 127 31.77 -5.50 27.16
CA GLY A 127 31.85 -6.08 28.50
C GLY A 127 32.07 -5.08 29.63
N THR A 128 32.34 -3.83 29.30
CA THR A 128 32.57 -2.80 30.31
C THR A 128 31.25 -2.41 31.00
N GLU A 129 31.31 -2.21 32.33
CA GLU A 129 30.18 -1.70 33.12
C GLU A 129 29.77 -0.31 32.63
N MET A 130 28.48 -0.08 32.42
CA MET A 130 27.94 1.18 31.94
C MET A 130 27.93 2.24 33.04
N LYS A 131 28.50 3.40 32.77
CA LYS A 131 28.47 4.54 33.70
C LYS A 131 27.12 5.26 33.62
N LYS A 132 26.71 5.94 34.72
CA LYS A 132 25.41 6.61 34.79
C LYS A 132 25.27 7.74 33.74
N GLU A 133 26.32 8.52 33.51
CA GLU A 133 26.29 9.56 32.46
C GLU A 133 26.18 8.97 31.05
N GLN A 134 26.83 7.82 30.80
CA GLN A 134 26.76 7.14 29.49
C GLN A 134 25.36 6.55 29.24
N LEU A 135 24.76 5.89 30.25
CA LEU A 135 23.37 5.46 30.14
C LEU A 135 22.44 6.64 29.85
N SER A 136 22.66 7.78 30.52
CA SER A 136 21.88 9.00 30.28
C SER A 136 22.02 9.50 28.84
N PHE A 137 23.22 9.46 28.30
CA PHE A 137 23.51 9.84 26.90
C PHE A 137 22.80 8.93 25.90
N TYR A 138 22.94 7.60 26.05
CA TYR A 138 22.28 6.66 25.14
C TYR A 138 20.75 6.65 25.31
N LEU A 139 20.23 6.87 26.52
CA LEU A 139 18.80 6.97 26.75
C LEU A 139 18.18 8.20 26.05
N ILE A 140 18.86 9.34 26.02
CA ILE A 140 18.43 10.52 25.28
C ILE A 140 18.36 10.23 23.78
N ARG A 141 19.35 9.53 23.21
CA ARG A 141 19.30 9.10 21.82
C ARG A 141 18.15 8.11 21.57
N THR A 142 17.93 7.18 22.49
CA THR A 142 16.79 6.25 22.43
C THR A 142 15.47 6.98 22.40
N LEU A 143 15.29 8.03 23.18
CA LEU A 143 14.09 8.86 23.23
C LEU A 143 13.97 9.85 22.05
N GLN A 144 14.97 9.90 21.17
CA GLN A 144 15.05 10.85 20.04
C GLN A 144 15.01 12.32 20.49
N LEU A 145 15.65 12.62 21.62
CA LEU A 145 15.68 13.95 22.25
C LEU A 145 17.07 14.62 22.17
N THR A 146 17.93 14.20 21.23
CA THR A 146 19.31 14.68 21.11
C THR A 146 19.38 16.19 20.90
N SER A 147 18.60 16.75 19.97
CA SER A 147 18.59 18.19 19.71
C SER A 147 18.16 19.02 20.91
N GLU A 148 17.21 18.51 21.69
CA GLU A 148 16.74 19.17 22.92
C GLU A 148 17.78 19.09 24.05
N ALA A 149 18.50 17.97 24.12
CA ALA A 149 19.60 17.80 25.05
C ALA A 149 20.79 18.71 24.71
N ASP A 150 21.15 18.82 23.42
CA ASP A 150 22.22 19.68 22.93
C ASP A 150 21.98 21.16 23.28
N ALA A 151 20.73 21.61 23.20
CA ALA A 151 20.31 22.95 23.60
C ALA A 151 20.55 23.19 25.11
N LEU A 152 20.65 22.14 25.93
CA LEU A 152 20.90 22.18 27.38
C LEU A 152 22.37 21.88 27.75
N SER A 153 23.28 21.82 26.78
CA SER A 153 24.72 21.50 27.04
C SER A 153 25.40 22.41 28.07
N ASN A 154 24.95 23.66 28.17
CA ASN A 154 25.45 24.64 29.14
C ASN A 154 24.52 24.86 30.37
N ALA A 155 23.49 24.00 30.53
CA ALA A 155 22.56 24.16 31.64
C ALA A 155 23.24 23.98 33.00
N ALA A 156 22.82 24.78 33.96
CA ALA A 156 23.26 24.61 35.35
C ALA A 156 22.61 23.36 35.95
N LEU A 157 23.41 22.48 36.50
CA LEU A 157 22.96 21.29 37.22
C LEU A 157 23.20 21.51 38.74
N THR A 158 22.21 21.11 39.52
CA THR A 158 22.23 21.35 40.99
C THR A 158 22.95 20.25 41.78
N PHE A 159 23.52 19.25 41.11
CA PHE A 159 24.25 18.18 41.77
C PHE A 159 25.59 18.66 42.35
N THR A 160 25.93 18.19 43.51
CA THR A 160 27.20 18.58 44.20
C THR A 160 28.44 18.12 43.43
N ASP A 161 28.30 17.09 42.60
CA ASP A 161 29.34 16.51 41.73
C ASP A 161 29.13 16.83 40.23
N ALA A 162 28.33 17.86 39.91
CA ALA A 162 28.02 18.24 38.51
C ALA A 162 29.27 18.53 37.65
N ALA A 163 30.37 18.95 38.26
CA ALA A 163 31.64 19.17 37.58
C ALA A 163 32.30 17.88 37.03
N GLN A 164 31.92 16.71 37.55
CA GLN A 164 32.42 15.41 37.13
C GLN A 164 31.67 14.86 35.90
N ILE A 165 30.56 15.49 35.49
CA ILE A 165 29.79 15.10 34.30
C ILE A 165 30.56 15.57 33.07
N SER A 166 30.86 14.63 32.17
CA SER A 166 31.52 14.91 30.89
C SER A 166 30.73 15.92 30.07
N SER A 167 31.42 16.84 29.40
CA SER A 167 30.78 17.88 28.58
C SER A 167 29.83 17.29 27.51
N SER A 168 30.18 16.17 26.94
CA SER A 168 29.36 15.44 25.96
C SER A 168 28.05 14.84 26.55
N CYS A 169 28.02 14.57 27.85
CA CYS A 169 26.85 13.98 28.53
C CYS A 169 26.00 15.02 29.27
N ARG A 170 26.51 16.26 29.44
CA ARG A 170 25.90 17.29 30.28
C ARG A 170 24.48 17.63 29.84
N GLY A 171 24.26 17.87 28.55
CA GLY A 171 22.94 18.17 28.02
C GLY A 171 21.95 17.01 28.18
N SER A 172 22.43 15.76 27.99
CA SER A 172 21.62 14.57 28.21
C SER A 172 21.17 14.42 29.65
N VAL A 173 22.10 14.63 30.59
CA VAL A 173 21.76 14.62 32.04
C VAL A 173 20.75 15.72 32.35
N ALA A 174 21.00 16.97 31.89
CA ALA A 174 20.10 18.10 32.12
C ALA A 174 18.68 17.83 31.57
N LYS A 175 18.56 17.26 30.36
CA LYS A 175 17.26 16.92 29.78
C LYS A 175 16.53 15.84 30.56
N LEU A 176 17.23 14.77 30.99
CA LEU A 176 16.61 13.70 31.78
C LEU A 176 16.20 14.18 33.18
N VAL A 177 16.92 15.13 33.77
CA VAL A 177 16.52 15.80 35.04
C VAL A 177 15.24 16.59 34.83
N ALA A 178 15.16 17.40 33.78
CA ALA A 178 13.96 18.18 33.44
C ALA A 178 12.73 17.28 33.21
N LEU A 179 12.94 16.08 32.65
CA LEU A 179 11.90 15.06 32.47
C LEU A 179 11.63 14.20 33.72
N LYS A 180 12.33 14.45 34.82
CA LYS A 180 12.24 13.67 36.07
C LYS A 180 12.59 12.19 35.93
N ILE A 181 13.28 11.81 34.85
CA ILE A 181 13.74 10.45 34.61
C ILE A 181 14.93 10.10 35.50
N VAL A 182 15.82 11.08 35.76
CA VAL A 182 16.95 10.93 36.68
C VAL A 182 16.93 11.99 37.75
N GLY A 183 17.56 11.67 38.87
CA GLY A 183 17.77 12.58 39.98
C GLY A 183 19.08 12.30 40.72
N GLY A 184 19.38 13.12 41.71
CA GLY A 184 20.48 12.90 42.67
C GLY A 184 20.09 11.87 43.73
N ASN A 185 21.11 11.38 44.45
CA ASN A 185 20.93 10.61 45.68
C ASN A 185 20.61 11.54 46.87
N ASP A 186 20.42 10.97 48.04
CA ASP A 186 20.09 11.70 49.30
C ASP A 186 21.16 12.71 49.70
N THR A 187 22.38 12.63 49.18
CA THR A 187 23.47 13.58 49.39
C THR A 187 23.59 14.63 48.26
N GLY A 188 22.63 14.65 47.35
CA GLY A 188 22.58 15.59 46.23
C GLY A 188 23.60 15.30 45.12
N GLN A 189 24.14 14.09 45.04
CA GLN A 189 25.10 13.67 43.99
C GLN A 189 24.40 12.92 42.84
N PHE A 190 24.87 13.13 41.63
CA PHE A 190 24.43 12.38 40.43
C PHE A 190 25.20 11.07 40.26
N LEU A 191 26.48 11.05 40.66
CA LEU A 191 27.43 9.95 40.52
C LEU A 191 27.68 9.58 39.03
N PRO A 192 28.13 10.51 38.17
CA PRO A 192 28.22 10.33 36.73
C PRO A 192 29.15 9.20 36.34
N GLN A 193 30.26 9.02 37.02
CA GLN A 193 31.30 8.05 36.70
C GLN A 193 31.07 6.67 37.34
N SER A 194 30.03 6.55 38.20
CA SER A 194 29.73 5.28 38.88
C SER A 194 29.06 4.28 37.91
N PRO A 195 29.46 3.00 37.94
CA PRO A 195 28.76 1.94 37.23
C PRO A 195 27.29 1.83 37.67
N VAL A 196 26.40 1.71 36.70
CA VAL A 196 24.96 1.59 36.92
C VAL A 196 24.61 0.17 37.36
N THR A 197 23.77 0.03 38.37
CA THR A 197 23.17 -1.26 38.72
C THR A 197 21.98 -1.55 37.83
N ARG A 198 21.61 -2.83 37.73
CA ARG A 198 20.41 -3.24 37.02
C ARG A 198 19.14 -2.58 37.55
N ALA A 199 19.06 -2.38 38.88
CA ALA A 199 17.99 -1.63 39.54
C ALA A 199 17.93 -0.17 39.09
N THR A 200 19.07 0.52 39.05
CA THR A 200 19.13 1.90 38.57
C THR A 200 18.76 2.02 37.11
N ALA A 201 19.26 1.12 36.24
CA ALA A 201 18.91 1.09 34.85
C ALA A 201 17.40 0.84 34.64
N ALA A 202 16.83 -0.11 35.39
CA ALA A 202 15.40 -0.40 35.36
C ALA A 202 14.56 0.83 35.71
N THR A 203 14.93 1.55 36.76
CA THR A 203 14.21 2.76 37.19
C THR A 203 14.26 3.87 36.12
N MET A 204 15.43 4.08 35.51
CA MET A 204 15.59 5.07 34.44
C MET A 204 14.75 4.69 33.19
N VAL A 205 14.77 3.42 32.82
CA VAL A 205 14.00 2.90 31.66
C VAL A 205 12.50 2.97 31.94
N SER A 206 12.03 2.54 33.10
CA SER A 206 10.60 2.61 33.47
C SER A 206 10.08 4.04 33.36
N ARG A 207 10.79 5.01 34.00
CA ARG A 207 10.39 6.42 33.91
C ARG A 207 10.46 7.01 32.51
N ALA A 208 11.36 6.50 31.66
CA ALA A 208 11.41 6.89 30.26
C ALA A 208 10.22 6.34 29.46
N LEU A 209 9.75 5.14 29.80
CA LEU A 209 8.52 4.58 29.24
C LEU A 209 7.28 5.34 29.70
N ASP A 210 7.20 5.71 30.99
CA ASP A 210 6.13 6.54 31.52
C ASP A 210 6.07 7.89 30.77
N TYR A 211 7.25 8.52 30.53
CA TYR A 211 7.32 9.75 29.72
C TYR A 211 6.79 9.55 28.31
N LEU A 212 7.09 8.44 27.64
CA LEU A 212 6.56 8.17 26.30
C LEU A 212 5.05 7.97 26.32
N GLU A 213 4.53 7.25 27.31
CA GLU A 213 3.11 6.99 27.49
C GLU A 213 2.33 8.29 27.77
N GLU A 214 2.79 9.10 28.72
CA GLU A 214 2.19 10.39 29.07
C GLU A 214 2.14 11.37 27.89
N ASN A 215 3.08 11.25 26.95
CA ASN A 215 3.15 12.11 25.77
C ASN A 215 2.60 11.45 24.50
N ASN A 216 1.98 10.26 24.60
CA ASN A 216 1.48 9.47 23.48
C ASN A 216 2.53 9.28 22.36
N LYS A 217 3.78 9.06 22.73
CA LYS A 217 4.89 8.86 21.79
C LYS A 217 5.17 7.37 21.59
N THR A 218 5.21 6.95 20.34
CA THR A 218 5.69 5.62 19.94
C THR A 218 7.00 5.80 19.17
N LEU A 219 8.03 5.06 19.56
CA LEU A 219 9.32 5.10 18.87
C LEU A 219 9.33 4.07 17.75
N VAL A 220 9.71 4.51 16.57
CA VAL A 220 9.88 3.69 15.38
C VAL A 220 11.28 3.91 14.80
N VAL A 221 11.80 2.90 14.10
CA VAL A 221 13.03 3.06 13.34
C VAL A 221 12.65 3.68 11.99
N GLU A 222 12.66 5.02 11.91
CA GLU A 222 12.12 5.82 10.81
C GLU A 222 12.56 5.33 9.41
N ALA A 223 13.85 4.99 9.26
CA ALA A 223 14.39 4.51 7.99
C ALA A 223 13.80 3.15 7.54
N TYR A 224 13.19 2.41 8.44
CA TYR A 224 12.64 1.07 8.20
C TYR A 224 11.12 1.00 8.38
N SER A 225 10.52 2.02 8.97
CA SER A 225 9.07 2.08 9.19
C SER A 225 8.32 2.05 7.86
N GLY A 226 7.51 1.01 7.65
CA GLY A 226 6.79 0.78 6.41
C GLY A 226 7.69 0.50 5.20
N LEU A 227 8.98 0.17 5.40
CA LEU A 227 9.91 -0.19 4.34
C LEU A 227 9.70 -1.65 3.92
N SER A 228 9.61 -1.87 2.63
CA SER A 228 9.73 -3.19 2.01
C SER A 228 10.78 -3.14 0.91
N ARG A 229 11.42 -4.28 0.64
CA ARG A 229 12.35 -4.45 -0.48
C ARG A 229 11.92 -5.63 -1.32
N LEU A 230 12.02 -5.46 -2.61
CA LEU A 230 11.77 -6.53 -3.56
C LEU A 230 12.92 -6.59 -4.56
N GLU A 231 13.31 -7.79 -4.93
CA GLU A 231 14.30 -8.04 -5.96
C GLU A 231 13.60 -8.63 -7.19
N GLY A 232 14.03 -8.21 -8.37
CA GLY A 232 13.48 -8.72 -9.62
C GLY A 232 14.24 -8.22 -10.83
N ILE A 233 13.68 -8.47 -12.00
CA ILE A 233 14.22 -8.05 -13.29
C ILE A 233 13.38 -6.89 -13.81
N ILE A 234 14.04 -5.83 -14.25
CA ILE A 234 13.37 -4.66 -14.85
C ILE A 234 12.71 -5.08 -16.15
N GLU A 235 11.39 -5.00 -16.21
CA GLU A 235 10.57 -5.34 -17.38
C GLU A 235 10.35 -4.14 -18.29
N ALA A 236 10.10 -2.97 -17.71
CA ALA A 236 9.95 -1.72 -18.43
C ALA A 236 10.29 -0.51 -17.56
N VAL A 237 10.73 0.57 -18.23
CA VAL A 237 10.99 1.87 -17.61
C VAL A 237 10.21 2.93 -18.40
N GLY A 238 9.38 3.70 -17.70
CA GLY A 238 8.67 4.87 -18.21
C GLY A 238 9.21 6.17 -17.60
N ALA A 239 8.60 7.32 -17.95
CA ALA A 239 9.04 8.64 -17.50
C ALA A 239 9.04 8.80 -15.96
N ALA A 240 8.09 8.19 -15.27
CA ALA A 240 8.01 8.17 -13.79
C ALA A 240 7.46 6.81 -13.33
N ARG A 241 7.85 5.73 -14.01
CA ARG A 241 7.33 4.39 -13.79
C ARG A 241 8.42 3.34 -13.96
N LEU A 242 8.36 2.32 -13.11
CA LEU A 242 9.14 1.09 -13.20
C LEU A 242 8.20 -0.12 -13.15
N ASP A 243 8.29 -0.99 -14.15
CA ASP A 243 7.71 -2.32 -14.10
C ASP A 243 8.82 -3.32 -13.78
N ILE A 244 8.66 -4.10 -12.73
CA ILE A 244 9.64 -5.10 -12.30
C ILE A 244 8.96 -6.46 -12.16
N ARG A 245 9.53 -7.48 -12.78
CA ARG A 245 9.13 -8.87 -12.58
C ARG A 245 9.96 -9.45 -11.44
N THR A 246 9.32 -9.69 -10.33
CA THR A 246 9.94 -10.28 -9.16
C THR A 246 10.19 -11.78 -9.33
N PHE A 247 10.99 -12.38 -8.47
CA PHE A 247 11.37 -13.80 -8.57
C PHE A 247 10.19 -14.75 -8.32
N ASP A 248 9.04 -14.22 -7.93
CA ASP A 248 7.78 -14.95 -7.88
C ASP A 248 6.99 -14.93 -9.20
N GLY A 249 7.55 -14.35 -10.25
CA GLY A 249 6.98 -14.31 -11.61
C GLY A 249 5.97 -13.22 -11.86
N LEU A 250 5.63 -12.41 -10.86
CA LEU A 250 4.64 -11.36 -10.99
C LEU A 250 5.26 -10.03 -11.41
N VAL A 251 4.64 -9.35 -12.36
CA VAL A 251 5.03 -7.99 -12.73
C VAL A 251 4.32 -7.00 -11.81
N ARG A 252 5.11 -6.18 -11.13
CA ARG A 252 4.64 -5.10 -10.28
C ARG A 252 4.97 -3.76 -10.91
N GLU A 253 4.00 -2.86 -10.93
CA GLU A 253 4.16 -1.51 -11.44
C GLU A 253 4.33 -0.54 -10.28
N TYR A 254 5.37 0.29 -10.33
CA TYR A 254 5.65 1.32 -9.34
C TYR A 254 5.74 2.69 -9.98
N ALA A 255 5.10 3.67 -9.36
CA ALA A 255 5.42 5.07 -9.62
C ALA A 255 6.78 5.41 -8.99
N VAL A 256 7.66 6.05 -9.77
CA VAL A 256 8.99 6.45 -9.33
C VAL A 256 9.00 7.97 -9.16
N PRO A 257 8.90 8.48 -7.93
CA PRO A 257 8.95 9.92 -7.67
C PRO A 257 10.35 10.49 -7.98
N ALA A 258 10.42 11.77 -8.30
CA ALA A 258 11.69 12.44 -8.58
C ALA A 258 12.68 12.41 -7.40
N SER A 259 12.18 12.21 -6.18
CA SER A 259 12.99 12.07 -4.96
C SER A 259 13.61 10.68 -4.80
N ALA A 260 13.19 9.68 -5.59
CA ALA A 260 13.72 8.32 -5.48
C ALA A 260 15.22 8.29 -5.85
N GLN A 261 16.00 7.65 -5.00
CA GLN A 261 17.43 7.45 -5.27
C GLN A 261 17.61 6.29 -6.25
N VAL A 262 18.30 6.53 -7.34
CA VAL A 262 18.64 5.49 -8.31
C VAL A 262 20.16 5.30 -8.36
N THR A 263 20.60 4.07 -8.19
CA THR A 263 22.00 3.69 -8.31
C THR A 263 22.18 2.55 -9.31
N VAL A 264 23.28 2.57 -10.06
CA VAL A 264 23.68 1.49 -10.96
C VAL A 264 25.08 1.05 -10.53
N ASN A 265 25.21 -0.20 -10.08
CA ASN A 265 26.44 -0.72 -9.48
C ASN A 265 26.99 0.20 -8.39
N GLY A 266 26.12 0.72 -7.52
CA GLY A 266 26.46 1.62 -6.42
C GLY A 266 26.65 3.09 -6.79
N THR A 267 26.73 3.44 -8.09
CA THR A 267 26.90 4.83 -8.55
C THR A 267 25.55 5.47 -8.85
N ALA A 268 25.30 6.69 -8.36
CA ALA A 268 24.09 7.45 -8.63
C ALA A 268 23.92 7.72 -10.13
N LYS A 269 22.78 7.35 -10.70
CA LYS A 269 22.42 7.55 -12.11
C LYS A 269 20.92 7.75 -12.26
N ALA A 270 20.49 8.30 -13.41
CA ALA A 270 19.07 8.37 -13.75
C ALA A 270 18.55 6.99 -14.19
N LEU A 271 17.30 6.70 -13.84
CA LEU A 271 16.60 5.51 -14.34
C LEU A 271 16.40 5.64 -15.86
N ASN A 272 16.73 4.58 -16.61
CA ASN A 272 16.71 4.59 -18.08
C ASN A 272 16.26 3.22 -18.63
N THR A 273 15.69 3.22 -19.84
CA THR A 273 15.29 2.01 -20.58
C THR A 273 16.44 1.05 -20.88
N VAL A 274 17.70 1.53 -20.90
CA VAL A 274 18.90 0.69 -21.07
C VAL A 274 19.05 -0.36 -19.96
N TYR A 275 18.37 -0.19 -18.82
CA TYR A 275 18.42 -1.13 -17.69
C TYR A 275 17.34 -2.22 -17.76
N VAL A 276 16.49 -2.25 -18.81
CA VAL A 276 15.55 -3.35 -19.04
C VAL A 276 16.33 -4.65 -19.19
N GLY A 277 15.91 -5.70 -18.49
CA GLY A 277 16.61 -6.98 -18.39
C GLY A 277 17.68 -7.06 -17.28
N CYS A 278 18.06 -5.95 -16.66
CA CYS A 278 18.94 -5.95 -15.49
C CYS A 278 18.16 -6.33 -14.23
N SER A 279 18.85 -6.94 -13.25
CA SER A 279 18.26 -7.10 -11.92
C SER A 279 18.30 -5.78 -11.15
N ALA A 280 17.30 -5.60 -10.30
CA ALA A 280 17.23 -4.45 -9.42
C ALA A 280 16.62 -4.83 -8.06
N VAL A 281 17.08 -4.13 -7.02
CA VAL A 281 16.43 -4.11 -5.71
C VAL A 281 15.67 -2.79 -5.59
N VAL A 282 14.36 -2.88 -5.42
CA VAL A 282 13.47 -1.72 -5.24
C VAL A 282 13.08 -1.63 -3.78
N SER A 283 13.34 -0.50 -3.15
CA SER A 283 12.90 -0.16 -1.80
C SER A 283 11.65 0.69 -1.89
N VAL A 284 10.60 0.24 -1.24
CA VAL A 284 9.30 0.92 -1.17
C VAL A 284 9.02 1.24 0.28
N GLN A 285 8.81 2.51 0.60
CA GLN A 285 8.50 2.98 1.94
C GLN A 285 7.14 3.67 1.93
N ASN A 286 6.23 3.21 2.77
CA ASN A 286 4.86 3.73 2.84
C ASN A 286 4.16 3.79 1.47
N GLY A 287 4.37 2.75 0.64
CA GLY A 287 3.78 2.63 -0.70
C GLY A 287 4.48 3.43 -1.81
N ALA A 288 5.51 4.23 -1.50
CA ALA A 288 6.27 5.00 -2.49
C ALA A 288 7.68 4.44 -2.67
N VAL A 289 8.18 4.43 -3.91
CA VAL A 289 9.57 4.05 -4.18
C VAL A 289 10.52 5.08 -3.58
N SER A 290 11.41 4.62 -2.71
CA SER A 290 12.45 5.45 -2.10
C SER A 290 13.83 5.23 -2.73
N LYS A 291 14.11 4.00 -3.18
CA LYS A 291 15.40 3.66 -3.79
C LYS A 291 15.27 2.55 -4.82
N ILE A 292 16.05 2.64 -5.90
CA ILE A 292 16.23 1.60 -6.91
C ILE A 292 17.74 1.34 -7.03
N ALA A 293 18.17 0.14 -6.71
CA ALA A 293 19.56 -0.29 -6.91
C ALA A 293 19.61 -1.27 -8.08
N VAL A 294 20.10 -0.81 -9.22
CA VAL A 294 20.24 -1.61 -10.44
C VAL A 294 21.60 -2.30 -10.45
N ASN A 295 21.60 -3.60 -10.70
CA ASN A 295 22.82 -4.38 -10.93
C ASN A 295 22.96 -4.64 -12.43
N GLN A 296 23.86 -3.91 -13.08
CA GLN A 296 24.20 -4.05 -14.49
C GLN A 296 25.55 -4.76 -14.64
N ASP A 297 25.51 -5.93 -15.26
CA ASP A 297 26.72 -6.71 -15.57
C ASP A 297 26.56 -7.27 -16.98
N ALA A 298 27.48 -6.91 -17.86
CA ALA A 298 27.46 -7.31 -19.28
C ALA A 298 27.57 -8.83 -19.50
N ASP A 299 28.21 -9.53 -18.56
CA ASP A 299 28.38 -10.99 -18.62
C ASP A 299 27.20 -11.76 -18.00
N THR A 300 26.24 -11.04 -17.40
CA THR A 300 25.09 -11.65 -16.71
C THR A 300 23.81 -11.51 -17.53
N VAL A 301 23.15 -12.64 -17.73
CA VAL A 301 21.81 -12.72 -18.32
C VAL A 301 20.85 -13.32 -17.29
N TRP A 302 19.67 -12.72 -17.20
CA TRP A 302 18.59 -13.24 -16.38
C TRP A 302 17.50 -13.86 -17.25
N VAL A 303 17.05 -15.05 -16.89
CA VAL A 303 15.97 -15.76 -17.57
C VAL A 303 14.88 -16.07 -16.57
N GLN A 304 13.65 -15.69 -16.92
CA GLN A 304 12.46 -15.97 -16.11
C GLN A 304 11.42 -16.75 -16.92
N GLY A 305 10.85 -17.77 -16.31
CA GLY A 305 9.83 -18.57 -16.98
C GLY A 305 9.28 -19.71 -16.15
N ALA A 306 8.33 -20.46 -16.74
CA ALA A 306 7.78 -21.65 -16.14
C ALA A 306 8.65 -22.86 -16.47
N VAL A 307 8.89 -23.74 -15.48
CA VAL A 307 9.56 -25.01 -15.71
C VAL A 307 8.59 -25.95 -16.44
N ASN A 308 8.85 -26.16 -17.74
CA ASN A 308 8.01 -26.99 -18.60
C ASN A 308 8.30 -28.49 -18.45
N ALA A 309 9.56 -28.84 -18.22
CA ALA A 309 10.01 -30.20 -17.96
C ALA A 309 11.33 -30.20 -17.19
N VAL A 310 11.61 -31.29 -16.51
CA VAL A 310 12.87 -31.55 -15.81
C VAL A 310 13.44 -32.90 -16.28
N SER A 311 14.77 -33.00 -16.39
CA SER A 311 15.49 -34.22 -16.69
C SER A 311 16.74 -34.28 -15.83
N PHE A 312 16.65 -34.97 -14.70
CA PHE A 312 17.75 -35.14 -13.75
C PHE A 312 18.38 -36.52 -13.92
N THR A 313 19.69 -36.54 -14.16
CA THR A 313 20.52 -37.72 -14.27
C THR A 313 21.72 -37.61 -13.34
N THR A 314 22.50 -38.68 -13.18
CA THR A 314 23.75 -38.63 -12.44
C THR A 314 24.81 -37.70 -13.07
N ALA A 315 24.65 -37.41 -14.36
CA ALA A 315 25.62 -36.61 -15.13
C ALA A 315 25.15 -35.16 -15.38
N SER A 316 23.84 -34.86 -15.31
CA SER A 316 23.33 -33.54 -15.64
C SER A 316 21.97 -33.24 -15.01
N ASN A 317 21.73 -31.97 -14.69
CA ASN A 317 20.46 -31.45 -14.23
C ASN A 317 19.89 -30.50 -15.29
N ASN A 318 19.10 -31.02 -16.22
CA ASN A 318 18.53 -30.22 -17.29
C ASN A 318 17.11 -29.77 -16.96
N LEU A 319 16.86 -28.48 -17.13
CA LEU A 319 15.54 -27.85 -17.04
C LEU A 319 15.13 -27.33 -18.42
N TYR A 320 13.90 -27.50 -18.75
CA TYR A 320 13.27 -26.92 -19.94
C TYR A 320 12.38 -25.78 -19.47
N VAL A 321 12.80 -24.54 -19.70
CA VAL A 321 12.10 -23.34 -19.21
C VAL A 321 11.34 -22.69 -20.35
N LYS A 322 10.01 -22.55 -20.19
CA LYS A 322 9.13 -21.79 -21.07
C LYS A 322 9.22 -20.32 -20.71
N ASN A 323 9.80 -19.51 -21.59
CA ASN A 323 9.81 -18.06 -21.43
C ASN A 323 8.37 -17.54 -21.56
N LEU A 324 7.85 -16.84 -20.54
CA LEU A 324 6.45 -16.39 -20.52
C LEU A 324 6.17 -15.28 -21.53
N SER A 325 7.17 -14.49 -21.94
CA SER A 325 7.00 -13.42 -22.92
C SER A 325 6.98 -13.93 -24.36
N THR A 326 7.84 -14.94 -24.68
CA THR A 326 7.98 -15.47 -26.05
C THR A 326 7.30 -16.81 -26.27
N GLY A 327 6.92 -17.52 -25.20
CA GLY A 327 6.41 -18.89 -25.26
C GLY A 327 7.46 -19.95 -25.63
N THR A 328 8.72 -19.55 -25.89
CA THR A 328 9.79 -20.44 -26.33
C THR A 328 10.27 -21.29 -25.16
N VAL A 329 10.42 -22.60 -25.38
CA VAL A 329 11.01 -23.52 -24.40
C VAL A 329 12.48 -23.70 -24.69
N THR A 330 13.33 -23.36 -23.72
CA THR A 330 14.79 -23.44 -23.83
C THR A 330 15.35 -24.37 -22.76
N PRO A 331 16.27 -25.29 -23.11
CA PRO A 331 16.95 -26.13 -22.14
C PRO A 331 18.08 -25.37 -21.42
N TYR A 332 18.19 -25.57 -20.10
CA TYR A 332 19.28 -25.05 -19.27
C TYR A 332 19.84 -26.18 -18.41
N ASN A 333 21.15 -26.34 -18.41
CA ASN A 333 21.83 -27.23 -17.46
C ASN A 333 22.14 -26.47 -16.17
N ILE A 334 21.76 -27.02 -15.03
CA ILE A 334 22.08 -26.46 -13.71
C ILE A 334 23.23 -27.25 -13.11
N PRO A 335 24.45 -26.71 -13.10
CA PRO A 335 25.59 -27.37 -12.50
C PRO A 335 25.39 -27.53 -10.98
N SER A 336 26.03 -28.54 -10.39
CA SER A 336 25.97 -28.78 -8.94
C SER A 336 26.55 -27.63 -8.09
N SER A 337 27.36 -26.79 -8.72
CA SER A 337 27.89 -25.56 -8.10
C SER A 337 26.93 -24.38 -8.08
N ALA A 338 25.81 -24.46 -8.83
CA ALA A 338 24.81 -23.41 -8.82
C ALA A 338 24.04 -23.40 -7.49
N THR A 339 23.80 -22.20 -6.97
CA THR A 339 22.93 -22.04 -5.81
C THR A 339 21.47 -22.16 -6.23
N CYS A 340 20.72 -23.05 -5.61
CA CYS A 340 19.29 -23.19 -5.84
C CYS A 340 18.53 -22.88 -4.56
N ALA A 341 17.48 -22.07 -4.66
CA ALA A 341 16.61 -21.74 -3.55
C ALA A 341 15.13 -21.78 -3.96
N ARG A 342 14.27 -22.31 -3.09
CA ARG A 342 12.81 -22.20 -3.20
C ARG A 342 12.32 -21.24 -2.13
N GLU A 343 11.78 -20.11 -2.55
CA GLU A 343 11.25 -19.09 -1.63
C GLU A 343 12.27 -18.74 -0.51
N GLY A 344 13.54 -18.57 -0.92
CA GLY A 344 14.65 -18.24 -0.03
C GLY A 344 15.27 -19.45 0.70
N THR A 345 14.64 -20.62 0.71
CA THR A 345 15.19 -21.83 1.34
C THR A 345 16.06 -22.58 0.34
N SER A 346 17.30 -22.92 0.73
CA SER A 346 18.23 -23.68 -0.11
C SER A 346 17.68 -25.07 -0.45
N ILE A 347 17.75 -25.43 -1.73
CA ILE A 347 17.35 -26.76 -2.23
C ILE A 347 18.43 -27.33 -3.14
N ALA A 348 18.41 -28.66 -3.34
CA ALA A 348 19.16 -29.29 -4.42
C ALA A 348 18.47 -28.99 -5.79
N PRO A 349 19.21 -29.00 -6.93
CA PRO A 349 18.61 -28.87 -8.25
C PRO A 349 17.42 -29.83 -8.51
N THR A 350 17.51 -31.05 -8.00
CA THR A 350 16.46 -32.07 -8.07
C THR A 350 15.17 -31.73 -7.31
N GLY A 351 15.22 -30.71 -6.45
CA GLY A 351 14.04 -30.16 -5.79
C GLY A 351 13.17 -29.26 -6.67
N ILE A 352 13.63 -28.91 -7.86
CA ILE A 352 12.89 -28.10 -8.84
C ILE A 352 11.83 -29.00 -9.51
N LYS A 353 10.59 -28.51 -9.55
CA LYS A 353 9.44 -29.27 -10.05
C LYS A 353 8.97 -28.73 -11.39
N ASN A 354 8.41 -29.64 -12.18
CA ASN A 354 7.57 -29.26 -13.30
C ASN A 354 6.46 -28.31 -12.81
N THR A 355 6.19 -27.24 -13.53
CA THR A 355 5.21 -26.19 -13.17
C THR A 355 5.69 -25.11 -12.18
N ASP A 356 6.91 -25.23 -11.65
CA ASP A 356 7.48 -24.11 -10.87
C ASP A 356 7.73 -22.89 -11.78
N PHE A 357 7.69 -21.71 -11.19
CA PHE A 357 8.30 -20.52 -11.78
C PHE A 357 9.78 -20.46 -11.37
N ILE A 358 10.64 -20.09 -12.32
CA ILE A 358 12.09 -20.04 -12.07
C ILE A 358 12.69 -18.74 -12.61
N THR A 359 13.62 -18.19 -11.83
CA THR A 359 14.52 -17.12 -12.25
C THR A 359 15.95 -17.66 -12.25
N LEU A 360 16.58 -17.69 -13.41
CA LEU A 360 17.95 -18.13 -13.58
C LEU A 360 18.88 -16.94 -13.72
N LYS A 361 20.00 -16.92 -12.95
CA LYS A 361 21.14 -16.07 -13.20
C LYS A 361 22.18 -16.86 -14.00
N ILE A 362 22.51 -16.37 -15.17
CA ILE A 362 23.47 -16.98 -16.09
C ILE A 362 24.65 -16.02 -16.25
N VAL A 363 25.82 -16.46 -15.85
CA VAL A 363 27.07 -15.68 -15.96
C VAL A 363 27.98 -16.36 -16.95
N LYS A 364 28.39 -15.66 -18.01
CA LYS A 364 29.22 -16.21 -19.10
C LYS A 364 28.69 -17.53 -19.65
N GLY A 365 27.37 -17.61 -19.80
CA GLY A 365 26.66 -18.80 -20.34
C GLY A 365 26.46 -19.95 -19.35
N VAL A 366 26.89 -19.82 -18.10
CA VAL A 366 26.72 -20.85 -17.06
C VAL A 366 25.68 -20.41 -16.04
N VAL A 367 24.73 -21.28 -15.72
CA VAL A 367 23.76 -21.02 -14.65
C VAL A 367 24.49 -21.04 -13.30
N THR A 368 24.43 -19.93 -12.58
CA THR A 368 25.09 -19.76 -11.27
C THR A 368 24.10 -19.70 -10.11
N ARG A 369 22.84 -19.31 -10.40
CA ARG A 369 21.77 -19.23 -9.40
C ARG A 369 20.43 -19.60 -10.05
N ALA A 370 19.59 -20.29 -9.29
CA ALA A 370 18.22 -20.64 -9.66
C ALA A 370 17.29 -20.35 -8.49
N ASP A 371 16.48 -19.31 -8.60
CA ASP A 371 15.43 -18.99 -7.64
C ASP A 371 14.11 -19.55 -8.15
N VAL A 372 13.46 -20.32 -7.30
CA VAL A 372 12.27 -21.11 -7.63
C VAL A 372 11.12 -20.70 -6.72
N THR A 373 9.95 -20.55 -7.29
CA THR A 373 8.71 -20.37 -6.54
C THR A 373 7.59 -21.22 -7.15
N THR A 374 6.52 -21.45 -6.40
CA THR A 374 5.36 -22.15 -6.96
C THR A 374 4.76 -21.37 -8.12
N GLY A 375 4.43 -22.07 -9.20
CA GLY A 375 3.71 -21.50 -10.34
C GLY A 375 2.20 -21.34 -10.12
N SER A 376 1.69 -21.77 -8.95
CA SER A 376 0.27 -21.70 -8.60
C SER A 376 0.06 -20.78 -7.42
N ARG A 377 -0.85 -19.81 -7.55
CA ARG A 377 -1.19 -18.86 -6.47
C ARG A 377 -2.51 -18.16 -6.75
N GLU A 378 -3.02 -17.54 -5.72
CA GLU A 378 -4.23 -16.72 -5.77
C GLU A 378 -3.90 -15.30 -5.33
N LEU A 379 -4.41 -14.30 -6.06
CA LEU A 379 -4.24 -12.89 -5.77
C LEU A 379 -5.62 -12.23 -5.75
N THR A 380 -5.90 -11.48 -4.70
CA THR A 380 -7.15 -10.72 -4.57
C THR A 380 -6.85 -9.22 -4.61
N GLY A 381 -7.68 -8.46 -5.29
CA GLY A 381 -7.51 -7.01 -5.37
C GLY A 381 -8.63 -6.33 -6.15
N VAL A 382 -8.40 -5.07 -6.46
CA VAL A 382 -9.32 -4.22 -7.22
C VAL A 382 -8.71 -3.92 -8.59
N ILE A 383 -9.50 -4.04 -9.65
CA ILE A 383 -9.07 -3.71 -11.01
C ILE A 383 -8.76 -2.21 -11.06
N SER A 384 -7.52 -1.87 -11.40
CA SER A 384 -7.09 -0.48 -11.53
C SER A 384 -7.07 0.02 -12.98
N GLU A 385 -6.91 -0.89 -13.95
CA GLU A 385 -6.88 -0.56 -15.37
C GLU A 385 -7.14 -1.80 -16.23
N ILE A 386 -7.89 -1.63 -17.32
CA ILE A 386 -7.99 -2.61 -18.40
C ILE A 386 -7.81 -1.85 -19.72
N THR A 387 -6.80 -2.22 -20.51
CA THR A 387 -6.56 -1.63 -21.82
C THR A 387 -6.63 -2.70 -22.89
N TYR A 388 -7.47 -2.49 -23.89
CA TYR A 388 -7.69 -3.43 -24.99
C TYR A 388 -6.79 -3.10 -26.17
N GLY A 389 -6.17 -4.12 -26.76
CA GLY A 389 -5.31 -4.05 -27.93
C GLY A 389 -5.05 -5.44 -28.49
N SER A 390 -3.96 -5.64 -29.21
CA SER A 390 -3.49 -6.98 -29.63
C SER A 390 -3.19 -7.89 -28.43
N THR A 391 -2.85 -7.26 -27.32
CA THR A 391 -2.72 -7.86 -25.99
C THR A 391 -3.58 -7.03 -25.04
N VAL A 392 -4.35 -7.68 -24.18
CA VAL A 392 -5.09 -6.97 -23.13
C VAL A 392 -4.16 -6.77 -21.94
N THR A 393 -3.94 -5.51 -21.58
CA THR A 393 -3.28 -5.17 -20.32
C THR A 393 -4.33 -5.12 -19.23
N PHE A 394 -4.18 -5.99 -18.24
CA PHE A 394 -5.02 -6.04 -17.04
C PHE A 394 -4.17 -5.68 -15.83
N LYS A 395 -4.58 -4.67 -15.08
CA LYS A 395 -3.90 -4.26 -13.84
C LYS A 395 -4.85 -4.35 -12.66
N MET A 396 -4.32 -4.79 -11.53
CA MET A 396 -5.04 -4.81 -10.26
C MET A 396 -4.16 -4.29 -9.13
N THR A 397 -4.80 -3.77 -8.09
CA THR A 397 -4.15 -3.32 -6.86
C THR A 397 -4.66 -4.17 -5.71
N ASP A 398 -3.76 -4.79 -4.94
CA ASP A 398 -4.13 -5.56 -3.76
C ASP A 398 -4.44 -4.68 -2.54
N ALA A 399 -4.84 -5.30 -1.44
CA ALA A 399 -5.16 -4.59 -0.19
C ALA A 399 -3.98 -3.85 0.44
N THR A 400 -2.75 -4.19 0.05
CA THR A 400 -1.52 -3.52 0.52
C THR A 400 -1.11 -2.35 -0.38
N GLY A 401 -1.84 -2.10 -1.47
CA GLY A 401 -1.55 -1.06 -2.44
C GLY A 401 -0.55 -1.44 -3.55
N VAL A 402 -0.12 -2.71 -3.59
CA VAL A 402 0.77 -3.20 -4.64
C VAL A 402 -0.01 -3.36 -5.94
N LYS A 403 0.50 -2.77 -7.03
CA LYS A 403 -0.07 -2.84 -8.36
C LYS A 403 0.57 -3.98 -9.15
N TYR A 404 -0.27 -4.90 -9.59
CA TYR A 404 0.12 -6.02 -10.47
C TYR A 404 -0.31 -5.72 -11.89
N LYS A 405 0.53 -6.10 -12.85
CA LYS A 405 0.28 -5.97 -14.28
C LYS A 405 0.34 -7.33 -14.95
N PHE A 406 -0.69 -7.65 -15.70
CA PHE A 406 -0.79 -8.88 -16.48
C PHE A 406 -1.01 -8.54 -17.95
N LEU A 407 -0.39 -9.32 -18.81
CA LEU A 407 -0.59 -9.25 -20.26
C LEU A 407 -1.36 -10.49 -20.68
N LEU A 408 -2.61 -10.31 -21.14
CA LEU A 408 -3.48 -11.40 -21.56
C LEU A 408 -3.49 -11.49 -23.09
N ASN A 409 -3.23 -12.68 -23.61
CA ASN A 409 -3.38 -12.92 -25.05
C ASN A 409 -4.86 -12.96 -25.41
N ILE A 410 -5.31 -12.05 -26.27
CA ILE A 410 -6.72 -11.95 -26.67
C ILE A 410 -7.23 -13.20 -27.39
N ALA A 411 -6.34 -13.95 -28.06
CA ALA A 411 -6.71 -15.21 -28.72
C ALA A 411 -6.88 -16.37 -27.74
N HIS A 412 -6.33 -16.27 -26.54
CA HIS A 412 -6.33 -17.30 -25.50
C HIS A 412 -6.53 -16.66 -24.14
N LEU A 413 -7.70 -16.05 -23.95
CA LEU A 413 -8.06 -15.44 -22.66
C LEU A 413 -8.23 -16.51 -21.58
N PRO A 414 -7.88 -16.19 -20.32
CA PRO A 414 -8.21 -17.05 -19.19
C PRO A 414 -9.72 -17.19 -19.04
N GLN A 415 -10.16 -18.16 -18.24
CA GLN A 415 -11.55 -18.24 -17.84
C GLN A 415 -11.90 -17.02 -17.00
N ILE A 416 -12.99 -16.33 -17.34
CA ILE A 416 -13.46 -15.16 -16.59
C ILE A 416 -14.83 -15.47 -16.04
N LEU A 417 -14.96 -15.38 -14.71
CA LEU A 417 -16.16 -15.75 -13.99
C LEU A 417 -16.70 -14.58 -13.17
N ARG A 418 -18.02 -14.55 -13.00
CA ARG A 418 -18.71 -13.79 -11.97
C ARG A 418 -19.50 -14.77 -11.12
N GLY A 419 -19.02 -15.00 -9.89
CA GLY A 419 -19.44 -16.17 -9.11
C GLY A 419 -19.09 -17.46 -9.86
N SER A 420 -20.10 -18.25 -10.24
CA SER A 420 -19.93 -19.46 -11.05
C SER A 420 -20.25 -19.26 -12.54
N THR A 421 -20.67 -18.07 -12.96
CA THR A 421 -21.10 -17.78 -14.33
C THR A 421 -19.94 -17.24 -15.15
N ALA A 422 -19.70 -17.85 -16.32
CA ALA A 422 -18.72 -17.35 -17.26
C ALA A 422 -19.20 -16.02 -17.88
N ILE A 423 -18.30 -15.04 -17.91
CA ILE A 423 -18.53 -13.72 -18.52
C ILE A 423 -17.41 -13.39 -19.50
N SER A 424 -17.67 -12.47 -20.40
CA SER A 424 -16.64 -11.93 -21.30
C SER A 424 -15.78 -10.87 -20.58
N ILE A 425 -14.57 -10.63 -21.10
CA ILE A 425 -13.58 -9.74 -20.47
C ILE A 425 -14.06 -8.28 -20.41
N ASP A 426 -14.87 -7.83 -21.35
CA ASP A 426 -15.48 -6.50 -21.38
C ASP A 426 -16.48 -6.25 -20.24
N ARG A 427 -16.93 -7.33 -19.58
CA ARG A 427 -17.75 -7.25 -18.36
C ARG A 427 -16.93 -7.01 -17.09
N LEU A 428 -15.61 -7.09 -17.15
CA LEU A 428 -14.74 -6.63 -16.07
C LEU A 428 -14.63 -5.11 -16.13
N LYS A 429 -14.78 -4.45 -15.00
CA LYS A 429 -14.75 -2.98 -14.93
C LYS A 429 -13.72 -2.51 -13.91
N THR A 430 -13.07 -1.39 -14.23
CA THR A 430 -12.20 -0.68 -13.29
C THR A 430 -12.96 -0.37 -11.99
N GLY A 431 -12.29 -0.53 -10.85
CA GLY A 431 -12.90 -0.44 -9.52
C GLY A 431 -13.57 -1.73 -9.03
N GLY A 432 -13.72 -2.73 -9.90
CA GLY A 432 -14.28 -4.04 -9.54
C GLY A 432 -13.29 -4.90 -8.76
N SER A 433 -13.79 -5.62 -7.74
CA SER A 433 -13.00 -6.58 -6.98
C SER A 433 -12.85 -7.88 -7.76
N VAL A 434 -11.65 -8.43 -7.76
CA VAL A 434 -11.33 -9.69 -8.46
C VAL A 434 -10.40 -10.57 -7.63
N THR A 435 -10.51 -11.86 -7.88
CA THR A 435 -9.52 -12.86 -7.51
C THR A 435 -8.92 -13.43 -8.79
N VAL A 436 -7.60 -13.35 -8.92
CA VAL A 436 -6.83 -13.91 -10.04
C VAL A 436 -6.20 -15.21 -9.59
N ILE A 437 -6.57 -16.31 -10.24
CA ILE A 437 -6.01 -17.64 -9.99
C ILE A 437 -4.93 -17.89 -11.06
N ILE A 438 -3.72 -18.10 -10.60
CA ILE A 438 -2.55 -18.40 -11.42
C ILE A 438 -2.27 -19.89 -11.30
N GLU A 439 -2.15 -20.57 -12.41
CA GLU A 439 -1.72 -21.95 -12.51
C GLU A 439 -0.60 -22.07 -13.54
N ARG A 440 0.47 -22.80 -13.20
CA ARG A 440 1.64 -22.96 -14.09
C ARG A 440 2.22 -21.61 -14.54
N CYS A 441 2.21 -20.61 -13.62
CA CYS A 441 2.69 -19.25 -13.86
C CYS A 441 1.90 -18.45 -14.91
N GLU A 442 0.76 -18.94 -15.36
CA GLU A 442 -0.16 -18.24 -16.27
C GLU A 442 -1.50 -18.01 -15.57
N ILE A 443 -2.20 -16.95 -15.94
CA ILE A 443 -3.53 -16.73 -15.38
C ILE A 443 -4.48 -17.80 -15.96
N ALA A 444 -5.00 -18.63 -15.08
CA ALA A 444 -5.99 -19.65 -15.41
C ALA A 444 -7.41 -19.08 -15.33
N THR A 445 -7.70 -18.32 -14.29
CA THR A 445 -9.04 -17.79 -14.04
C THR A 445 -8.99 -16.40 -13.43
N ILE A 446 -9.93 -15.54 -13.84
CA ILE A 446 -10.23 -14.27 -13.19
C ILE A 446 -11.65 -14.36 -12.65
N VAL A 447 -11.83 -14.29 -11.35
CA VAL A 447 -13.14 -14.32 -10.69
C VAL A 447 -13.49 -12.91 -10.25
N SER A 448 -14.52 -12.31 -10.85
CA SER A 448 -15.09 -11.04 -10.37
C SER A 448 -15.97 -11.32 -9.15
N THR A 449 -15.69 -10.66 -8.04
CA THR A 449 -16.41 -10.85 -6.76
C THR A 449 -17.47 -9.77 -6.51
N GLY A 450 -17.58 -8.77 -7.40
CA GLY A 450 -18.57 -7.71 -7.28
C GLY A 450 -19.99 -8.17 -7.56
N THR A 451 -20.96 -7.60 -6.84
CA THR A 451 -22.38 -7.87 -7.05
C THR A 451 -22.87 -7.00 -8.19
N GLU A 452 -23.41 -7.62 -9.21
CA GLU A 452 -24.13 -6.94 -10.28
C GLU A 452 -25.62 -6.96 -9.96
N THR A 453 -26.26 -5.82 -10.01
CA THR A 453 -27.70 -5.68 -9.82
C THR A 453 -28.32 -5.04 -11.06
N THR A 454 -29.55 -5.42 -11.36
CA THR A 454 -30.31 -4.81 -12.44
C THR A 454 -31.38 -3.92 -11.84
N LEU A 455 -31.46 -2.68 -12.31
CA LEU A 455 -32.46 -1.71 -11.89
C LEU A 455 -33.26 -1.28 -13.11
N THR A 456 -34.57 -1.44 -13.06
CA THR A 456 -35.49 -0.95 -14.09
C THR A 456 -36.30 0.20 -13.54
N GLY A 457 -36.37 1.31 -14.27
CA GLY A 457 -37.08 2.49 -13.82
C GLY A 457 -37.03 3.61 -14.84
N GLU A 458 -37.61 4.74 -14.48
CA GLU A 458 -37.55 5.97 -15.26
C GLU A 458 -36.27 6.74 -14.94
N LEU A 459 -35.56 7.20 -15.99
CA LEU A 459 -34.43 8.10 -15.85
C LEU A 459 -34.93 9.50 -15.52
N THR A 460 -34.80 9.91 -14.28
CA THR A 460 -35.39 11.19 -13.78
C THR A 460 -34.40 12.34 -13.79
N SER A 461 -33.08 12.07 -13.82
CA SER A 461 -32.07 13.14 -13.91
C SER A 461 -30.76 12.62 -14.50
N ILE A 462 -30.08 13.49 -15.24
CA ILE A 462 -28.68 13.35 -15.70
C ILE A 462 -27.92 14.59 -15.25
N SER A 463 -26.79 14.40 -14.56
CA SER A 463 -25.92 15.48 -14.12
C SER A 463 -24.46 15.14 -14.45
N THR A 464 -23.77 16.01 -15.15
CA THR A 464 -22.34 15.83 -15.47
C THR A 464 -21.52 16.83 -14.65
N THR A 465 -20.55 16.27 -13.91
CA THR A 465 -19.62 17.01 -13.07
C THR A 465 -18.17 16.75 -13.52
N LYS A 466 -17.21 17.43 -12.90
CA LYS A 466 -15.78 17.14 -13.14
C LYS A 466 -15.38 15.72 -12.72
N SER A 467 -16.15 15.10 -11.83
CA SER A 467 -15.93 13.74 -11.31
C SER A 467 -16.70 12.64 -12.05
N GLY A 468 -17.40 12.98 -13.14
CA GLY A 468 -18.13 12.04 -13.97
C GLY A 468 -19.61 12.39 -14.12
N THR A 469 -20.32 11.55 -14.88
CA THR A 469 -21.76 11.68 -15.12
C THR A 469 -22.54 10.86 -14.11
N VAL A 470 -23.54 11.47 -13.52
CA VAL A 470 -24.43 10.85 -12.51
C VAL A 470 -25.85 10.79 -13.05
N TRP A 471 -26.47 9.64 -12.94
CA TRP A 471 -27.86 9.40 -13.30
C TRP A 471 -28.72 9.15 -12.06
N VAL A 472 -29.95 9.62 -12.11
CA VAL A 472 -30.97 9.27 -11.12
C VAL A 472 -32.01 8.43 -11.83
N VAL A 473 -32.14 7.18 -11.40
CA VAL A 473 -33.15 6.25 -11.91
C VAL A 473 -34.17 5.97 -10.83
N THR A 474 -35.43 6.18 -11.13
CA THR A 474 -36.56 5.94 -10.20
C THR A 474 -37.28 4.66 -10.60
N PRO A 475 -37.15 3.57 -9.82
CA PRO A 475 -37.88 2.34 -10.05
C PRO A 475 -39.38 2.53 -9.93
N ASP A 476 -40.15 1.71 -10.64
CA ASP A 476 -41.61 1.72 -10.51
C ASP A 476 -42.03 1.42 -9.04
N GLY A 477 -42.61 2.41 -8.36
CA GLY A 477 -43.03 2.28 -6.97
C GLY A 477 -41.90 2.29 -5.93
N GLY A 478 -40.66 2.61 -6.34
CA GLY A 478 -39.46 2.69 -5.49
C GLY A 478 -38.94 4.11 -5.28
N ALA A 479 -37.96 4.24 -4.39
CA ALA A 479 -37.23 5.49 -4.20
C ALA A 479 -36.22 5.72 -5.33
N ALA A 480 -35.96 6.97 -5.68
CA ALA A 480 -34.95 7.37 -6.65
C ALA A 480 -33.54 6.89 -6.22
N VAL A 481 -32.80 6.28 -7.12
CA VAL A 481 -31.45 5.76 -6.91
C VAL A 481 -30.47 6.60 -7.72
N THR A 482 -29.45 7.13 -7.04
CA THR A 482 -28.38 7.91 -7.67
C THR A 482 -27.21 6.99 -8.02
N LEU A 483 -26.81 6.95 -9.29
CA LEU A 483 -25.82 6.04 -9.84
C LEU A 483 -24.79 6.82 -10.66
N THR A 484 -23.53 6.43 -10.59
CA THR A 484 -22.48 6.96 -11.49
C THR A 484 -22.55 6.23 -12.82
N LEU A 485 -22.33 6.92 -13.93
CA LEU A 485 -22.25 6.30 -15.26
C LEU A 485 -20.79 5.97 -15.60
N ASP A 486 -20.52 4.72 -15.98
CA ASP A 486 -19.23 4.31 -16.57
C ASP A 486 -19.05 5.00 -17.93
N GLU A 487 -17.91 5.60 -18.21
CA GLU A 487 -17.60 6.25 -19.49
C GLU A 487 -17.68 5.27 -20.68
N ASN A 488 -17.49 3.98 -20.43
CA ASN A 488 -17.57 2.91 -21.40
C ASN A 488 -18.84 2.06 -21.27
N ALA A 489 -19.89 2.59 -20.65
CA ALA A 489 -21.14 1.87 -20.50
C ALA A 489 -21.69 1.45 -21.88
N SER A 490 -22.11 0.19 -21.98
CA SER A 490 -22.76 -0.31 -23.20
C SER A 490 -24.21 0.15 -23.24
N VAL A 491 -24.69 0.63 -24.37
CA VAL A 491 -26.04 1.19 -24.52
C VAL A 491 -26.79 0.46 -25.63
N TYR A 492 -27.99 -0.04 -25.29
CA TYR A 492 -28.81 -0.84 -26.19
C TYR A 492 -30.26 -0.38 -26.20
N SER A 493 -30.97 -0.71 -27.28
CA SER A 493 -32.43 -0.76 -27.35
C SER A 493 -32.83 -2.14 -27.85
N GLY A 494 -33.25 -3.01 -26.93
CA GLY A 494 -33.36 -4.44 -27.20
C GLY A 494 -32.00 -5.05 -27.51
N ALA A 495 -31.86 -5.69 -28.69
CA ALA A 495 -30.59 -6.27 -29.15
C ALA A 495 -29.71 -5.29 -29.97
N LYS A 496 -30.17 -4.07 -30.22
CA LYS A 496 -29.48 -3.09 -31.06
C LYS A 496 -28.68 -2.12 -30.23
N ALA A 497 -27.37 -1.99 -30.51
CA ALA A 497 -26.55 -0.94 -29.92
C ALA A 497 -27.02 0.45 -30.41
N ILE A 498 -27.14 1.40 -29.47
CA ILE A 498 -27.55 2.80 -29.72
C ILE A 498 -26.53 3.73 -29.06
N LEU A 499 -26.61 5.02 -29.38
CA LEU A 499 -25.75 6.01 -28.74
C LEU A 499 -26.29 6.41 -27.36
N LEU A 500 -25.38 6.77 -26.45
CA LEU A 500 -25.79 7.29 -25.13
C LEU A 500 -26.65 8.57 -25.27
N SER A 501 -26.40 9.37 -26.30
CA SER A 501 -27.17 10.57 -26.64
C SER A 501 -28.63 10.29 -27.03
N ASP A 502 -28.96 9.05 -27.37
CA ASP A 502 -30.32 8.64 -27.69
C ASP A 502 -31.19 8.45 -26.44
N ILE A 503 -30.56 8.33 -25.26
CA ILE A 503 -31.24 8.20 -23.96
C ILE A 503 -31.52 9.59 -23.39
N LYS A 504 -32.74 9.80 -22.93
CA LYS A 504 -33.22 11.10 -22.39
C LYS A 504 -33.86 10.92 -21.02
N VAL A 505 -33.88 12.02 -20.28
CA VAL A 505 -34.67 12.10 -19.05
C VAL A 505 -36.15 11.83 -19.39
N GLY A 506 -36.78 10.97 -18.61
CA GLY A 506 -38.13 10.46 -18.84
C GLY A 506 -38.15 9.10 -19.52
N ASP A 507 -37.06 8.64 -20.11
CA ASP A 507 -36.98 7.31 -20.71
C ASP A 507 -37.08 6.22 -19.63
N LYS A 508 -37.75 5.14 -19.96
CA LYS A 508 -37.77 3.92 -19.15
C LYS A 508 -36.57 3.06 -19.56
N VAL A 509 -35.68 2.86 -18.61
CA VAL A 509 -34.42 2.15 -18.83
C VAL A 509 -34.28 0.96 -17.88
N THR A 510 -33.59 -0.05 -18.32
CA THR A 510 -33.02 -1.09 -17.47
C THR A 510 -31.51 -0.88 -17.44
N VAL A 511 -30.97 -0.61 -16.26
CA VAL A 511 -29.54 -0.42 -16.06
C VAL A 511 -28.94 -1.58 -15.29
N VAL A 512 -27.78 -2.02 -15.75
CA VAL A 512 -26.94 -2.96 -15.02
C VAL A 512 -25.97 -2.15 -14.18
N VAL A 513 -26.01 -2.35 -12.87
CA VAL A 513 -25.24 -1.59 -11.88
C VAL A 513 -24.23 -2.49 -11.21
N TYR A 514 -22.98 -2.07 -11.23
CA TYR A 514 -21.88 -2.72 -10.56
C TYR A 514 -21.22 -1.73 -9.60
N ASN A 515 -21.21 -2.04 -8.29
CA ASN A 515 -20.65 -1.14 -7.26
C ASN A 515 -21.14 0.32 -7.40
N ASN A 516 -22.45 0.54 -7.52
CA ASN A 516 -23.09 1.84 -7.70
C ASN A 516 -22.77 2.56 -9.03
N THR A 517 -22.15 1.86 -9.99
CA THR A 517 -21.80 2.40 -11.31
C THR A 517 -22.62 1.68 -12.39
N ILE A 518 -23.29 2.44 -13.26
CA ILE A 518 -24.01 1.90 -14.41
C ILE A 518 -22.99 1.44 -15.44
N THR A 519 -23.02 0.15 -15.79
CA THR A 519 -22.11 -0.46 -16.77
C THR A 519 -22.81 -0.84 -18.08
N GLU A 520 -24.13 -0.97 -18.04
CA GLU A 520 -24.95 -1.24 -19.23
C GLU A 520 -26.32 -0.56 -19.08
N ILE A 521 -26.81 -0.07 -20.16
CA ILE A 521 -28.12 0.58 -20.26
C ILE A 521 -28.90 -0.08 -21.37
N ASN A 522 -30.13 -0.51 -21.09
CA ASN A 522 -31.09 -0.92 -22.10
C ASN A 522 -32.27 0.02 -22.08
N LEU A 523 -32.51 0.71 -23.18
CA LEU A 523 -33.67 1.54 -23.39
C LEU A 523 -34.90 0.65 -23.60
N ASN A 524 -35.81 0.60 -22.63
CA ASN A 524 -37.01 -0.21 -22.71
C ASN A 524 -38.14 0.50 -23.47
N SER A 525 -38.32 1.79 -23.18
CA SER A 525 -39.25 2.65 -23.92
C SER A 525 -38.73 4.09 -23.90
N ALA A 526 -38.56 4.66 -25.06
CA ALA A 526 -38.32 6.08 -25.19
C ALA A 526 -39.53 6.86 -24.72
N VAL A 527 -39.31 8.00 -24.06
CA VAL A 527 -40.35 9.01 -23.90
C VAL A 527 -40.86 9.28 -25.31
N SER A 528 -42.18 9.17 -25.47
CA SER A 528 -42.84 9.48 -26.73
C SER A 528 -42.43 10.93 -27.11
N SER A 529 -41.39 11.03 -27.94
CA SER A 529 -40.91 12.31 -28.48
C SER A 529 -41.86 12.78 -29.57
N SER A 530 -43.15 12.76 -29.23
CA SER A 530 -44.18 13.14 -30.20
C SER A 530 -43.98 14.56 -30.63
N ASP A 531 -43.42 15.43 -29.76
CA ASP A 531 -43.33 16.82 -30.11
C ASP A 531 -41.96 17.42 -29.82
N LYS A 532 -41.32 17.84 -30.88
CA LYS A 532 -40.16 18.70 -30.93
C LYS A 532 -40.61 20.00 -31.57
N VAL A 533 -40.31 21.13 -30.94
CA VAL A 533 -40.49 22.43 -31.55
C VAL A 533 -39.20 23.19 -31.56
N SER A 534 -38.90 23.85 -32.68
CA SER A 534 -37.70 24.68 -32.84
C SER A 534 -38.04 26.01 -33.45
N GLY A 535 -37.23 27.02 -33.11
CA GLY A 535 -37.39 28.36 -33.70
C GLY A 535 -36.57 29.43 -33.01
N GLY A 536 -36.58 30.59 -33.60
CA GLY A 536 -35.95 31.80 -33.07
C GLY A 536 -36.73 32.34 -31.88
N VAL A 537 -36.06 32.67 -30.81
CA VAL A 537 -36.66 33.23 -29.59
C VAL A 537 -37.03 34.67 -29.85
N LEU A 538 -38.31 35.00 -29.69
CA LEU A 538 -38.84 36.38 -29.79
C LEU A 538 -38.94 37.05 -28.42
N ALA A 539 -39.26 36.31 -27.39
CA ALA A 539 -39.38 36.83 -26.03
C ALA A 539 -39.12 35.74 -24.98
N VAL A 540 -38.59 36.13 -23.83
CA VAL A 540 -38.40 35.32 -22.66
C VAL A 540 -39.10 36.01 -21.46
N ASP A 541 -40.21 35.47 -21.00
CA ASP A 541 -40.86 35.96 -19.80
C ASP A 541 -40.52 35.05 -18.62
N VAL A 542 -39.58 35.51 -17.80
CA VAL A 542 -39.09 34.76 -16.63
C VAL A 542 -40.16 34.64 -15.53
N THR A 543 -41.06 35.61 -15.47
CA THR A 543 -42.13 35.68 -14.44
C THR A 543 -43.23 34.67 -14.71
N SER A 544 -43.73 34.63 -15.93
CA SER A 544 -44.74 33.67 -16.36
C SER A 544 -44.17 32.34 -16.79
N LYS A 545 -42.81 32.21 -16.83
CA LYS A 545 -42.09 31.04 -17.29
C LYS A 545 -42.47 30.60 -18.70
N ILE A 546 -42.54 31.57 -19.61
CA ILE A 546 -42.88 31.34 -21.02
C ILE A 546 -41.77 31.86 -21.92
N ILE A 547 -41.34 31.07 -22.90
CA ILE A 547 -40.53 31.50 -24.01
C ILE A 547 -41.41 31.52 -25.25
N THR A 548 -41.45 32.63 -25.95
CA THR A 548 -42.13 32.75 -27.23
C THR A 548 -41.14 32.56 -28.37
N ILE A 549 -41.42 31.63 -29.27
CA ILE A 549 -40.58 31.36 -30.44
C ILE A 549 -41.36 31.54 -31.73
N LEU A 550 -40.64 31.91 -32.80
CA LEU A 550 -41.12 31.84 -34.17
C LEU A 550 -40.54 30.60 -34.83
N THR A 551 -41.36 29.66 -35.21
CA THR A 551 -40.94 28.45 -35.91
C THR A 551 -40.52 28.76 -37.37
N PRO A 552 -39.72 27.91 -38.04
CA PRO A 552 -39.29 28.14 -39.43
C PRO A 552 -40.44 28.30 -40.45
N ASN A 553 -41.58 27.76 -40.12
CA ASN A 553 -42.81 27.90 -40.93
C ASN A 553 -43.70 29.11 -40.53
N GLY A 554 -43.15 30.05 -39.75
CA GLY A 554 -43.81 31.31 -39.40
C GLY A 554 -44.88 31.22 -38.31
N LYS A 555 -44.97 30.11 -37.57
CA LYS A 555 -45.93 29.95 -36.50
C LYS A 555 -45.37 30.40 -35.15
N LEU A 556 -46.16 31.16 -34.39
CA LEU A 556 -45.83 31.49 -32.99
C LEU A 556 -46.18 30.31 -32.07
N VAL A 557 -45.20 29.97 -31.21
CA VAL A 557 -45.37 28.93 -30.19
C VAL A 557 -44.92 29.50 -28.83
N TYR A 558 -45.80 29.30 -27.81
CA TYR A 558 -45.57 29.70 -26.44
C TYR A 558 -45.08 28.48 -25.67
N ILE A 559 -43.78 28.45 -25.28
CA ILE A 559 -43.17 27.33 -24.58
C ILE A 559 -43.22 27.58 -23.08
N ASN A 560 -43.99 26.78 -22.38
CA ASN A 560 -43.99 26.76 -20.92
C ASN A 560 -42.76 26.03 -20.42
N ILE A 561 -41.95 26.69 -19.61
CA ILE A 561 -40.68 26.19 -19.08
C ILE A 561 -40.75 25.82 -17.59
N SER A 562 -41.94 25.75 -17.00
CA SER A 562 -42.12 25.44 -15.58
C SER A 562 -41.61 24.04 -15.21
N ALA A 563 -41.64 23.12 -16.16
CA ALA A 563 -41.20 21.73 -16.02
C ALA A 563 -39.80 21.45 -16.65
N VAL A 564 -39.10 22.50 -17.13
CA VAL A 564 -37.79 22.31 -17.77
C VAL A 564 -36.75 21.87 -16.75
N LEU A 565 -36.24 20.66 -16.94
CA LEU A 565 -35.24 20.00 -16.09
C LEU A 565 -33.81 20.36 -16.53
N SER A 566 -33.59 20.69 -17.81
CA SER A 566 -32.28 21.04 -18.33
C SER A 566 -32.35 22.00 -19.52
N ILE A 567 -31.45 22.98 -19.56
CA ILE A 567 -31.15 23.83 -20.72
C ILE A 567 -29.71 23.57 -21.09
N ILE A 568 -29.44 23.13 -22.32
CA ILE A 568 -28.11 22.73 -22.79
C ILE A 568 -27.67 23.64 -23.93
N SER A 569 -26.47 24.14 -23.90
CA SER A 569 -25.84 24.83 -25.04
C SER A 569 -25.23 23.78 -25.99
N SER A 570 -25.66 23.75 -27.25
CA SER A 570 -25.10 22.84 -28.25
C SER A 570 -23.63 23.15 -28.53
N ALA A 571 -23.22 24.39 -28.46
CA ALA A 571 -21.84 24.82 -28.71
C ALA A 571 -20.84 24.29 -27.65
N THR A 572 -21.31 24.06 -26.42
CA THR A 572 -20.45 23.64 -25.30
C THR A 572 -20.79 22.25 -24.75
N GLY A 573 -21.95 21.70 -25.10
CA GLY A 573 -22.50 20.46 -24.52
C GLY A 573 -22.82 20.57 -23.02
N ARG A 574 -22.84 21.77 -22.44
CA ARG A 574 -23.00 21.99 -21.00
C ARG A 574 -24.39 22.54 -20.66
N SER A 575 -24.85 22.19 -19.48
CA SER A 575 -26.04 22.81 -18.91
C SER A 575 -25.78 24.30 -18.64
N VAL A 576 -26.75 25.13 -19.01
CA VAL A 576 -26.75 26.60 -18.83
C VAL A 576 -28.02 27.03 -18.09
N THR A 577 -28.02 28.23 -17.57
CA THR A 577 -29.19 28.81 -16.90
C THR A 577 -30.14 29.43 -17.92
N LEU A 578 -31.39 29.70 -17.52
CA LEU A 578 -32.39 30.34 -18.36
C LEU A 578 -31.92 31.68 -18.93
N SER A 579 -31.03 32.39 -18.21
CA SER A 579 -30.46 33.66 -18.65
C SER A 579 -29.58 33.56 -19.92
N ALA A 580 -29.19 32.35 -20.31
CA ALA A 580 -28.46 32.13 -21.56
C ALA A 580 -29.37 32.15 -22.79
N ILE A 581 -30.69 32.07 -22.61
CA ILE A 581 -31.66 32.20 -23.70
C ILE A 581 -31.99 33.68 -23.87
N THR A 582 -31.62 34.23 -25.03
CA THR A 582 -31.89 35.60 -25.42
C THR A 582 -32.77 35.65 -26.67
N THR A 583 -33.24 36.82 -27.06
CA THR A 583 -34.04 37.02 -28.29
C THR A 583 -33.28 36.70 -29.57
N ASP A 584 -31.96 36.56 -29.52
CA ASP A 584 -31.13 36.13 -30.65
C ASP A 584 -30.87 34.61 -30.70
N SER A 585 -31.36 33.89 -29.68
CA SER A 585 -31.14 32.45 -29.57
C SER A 585 -32.05 31.67 -30.53
N GLN A 586 -31.46 30.63 -31.14
CA GLN A 586 -32.21 29.54 -31.75
C GLN A 586 -32.34 28.45 -30.70
N ILE A 587 -33.54 27.92 -30.52
CA ILE A 587 -33.74 26.84 -29.55
C ILE A 587 -34.51 25.68 -30.15
N VAL A 588 -34.22 24.51 -29.60
CA VAL A 588 -35.00 23.27 -29.78
C VAL A 588 -35.55 22.89 -28.43
N ALA A 589 -36.87 22.85 -28.32
CA ALA A 589 -37.58 22.40 -27.11
C ALA A 589 -38.17 21.02 -27.35
N TYR A 590 -38.04 20.13 -26.38
CA TYR A 590 -38.65 18.81 -26.34
C TYR A 590 -39.71 18.77 -25.25
N GLY A 591 -40.87 18.18 -25.56
CA GLY A 591 -41.98 18.14 -24.66
C GLY A 591 -43.27 17.75 -25.35
N ALA A 592 -44.40 18.36 -24.99
CA ALA A 592 -45.69 18.05 -25.58
C ALA A 592 -46.50 19.33 -25.82
N TYR A 593 -47.29 19.36 -26.91
CA TYR A 593 -48.25 20.40 -27.16
C TYR A 593 -49.47 20.21 -26.24
N SER A 594 -49.88 21.25 -25.52
CA SER A 594 -51.16 21.29 -24.82
C SER A 594 -52.29 21.75 -25.72
N ASP A 595 -51.97 22.55 -26.73
CA ASP A 595 -52.86 22.95 -27.83
C ASP A 595 -52.02 23.35 -29.07
N SER A 596 -52.66 23.90 -30.09
CA SER A 596 -51.96 24.22 -31.34
C SER A 596 -50.85 25.26 -31.21
N THR A 597 -50.77 26.03 -30.12
CA THR A 597 -49.84 27.14 -29.92
C THR A 597 -49.07 27.08 -28.62
N HIS A 598 -49.51 26.27 -27.65
CA HIS A 598 -48.86 26.13 -26.36
C HIS A 598 -48.12 24.78 -26.26
N PHE A 599 -46.85 24.86 -25.88
CA PHE A 599 -45.93 23.73 -25.77
C PHE A 599 -45.36 23.69 -24.36
N SER A 600 -45.50 22.56 -23.67
CA SER A 600 -44.84 22.34 -22.38
C SER A 600 -43.53 21.64 -22.59
N ALA A 601 -42.42 22.36 -22.32
CA ALA A 601 -41.07 21.83 -22.50
C ALA A 601 -40.57 21.08 -21.26
N ASN A 602 -39.89 19.96 -21.48
CA ASN A 602 -39.16 19.21 -20.48
C ASN A 602 -37.65 19.49 -20.56
N SER A 603 -37.13 19.78 -21.76
CA SER A 603 -35.75 20.16 -21.99
C SER A 603 -35.61 21.14 -23.15
N ILE A 604 -34.57 21.98 -23.13
CA ILE A 604 -34.28 22.95 -24.19
C ILE A 604 -32.82 22.85 -24.57
N ILE A 605 -32.55 22.87 -25.87
CA ILE A 605 -31.22 23.03 -26.43
C ILE A 605 -31.13 24.42 -27.07
N ILE A 606 -30.11 25.17 -26.73
CA ILE A 606 -29.74 26.44 -27.41
C ILE A 606 -28.75 26.07 -28.50
N GLU A 607 -29.08 26.40 -29.75
CA GLU A 607 -28.22 26.17 -30.93
C GLU A 607 -27.19 27.25 -31.12
#